data_82c0d9193446d034aeeba3ac6b947d55
#
_entry.id   82c0d9193446d034aeeba3ac6b947d55
#
_cell.length_a   1.000
_cell.length_b   1.000
_cell.length_c   1.000
_cell.angle_alpha   90.00
_cell.angle_beta   90.00
_cell.angle_gamma   90.00
#
_symmetry.space_group_name_H-M   'P 1'
#
loop_
_entity.id
_entity.type
_entity.pdbx_description
1 polymer ?
#
loop_
_entity_poly.entity_id
_entity_poly.type
_entity_poly.pdbx_seq_one_letter_code
_entity_poly.pdbx_strand_id
1 'polypeptide(L)'
;YKGINTLRLSMLADERGYKDPRWCTFQQAKDKGWKIRKGEHATKVEYWAMYDMERKRWMNWNEVERLKRDDPDAADKLQLRSRTALVFNAAQMEGVPPLPQRPRTDIGQLRQQRDTLLENMQLAYREEGTRAYYSPSADMVTLPPEASFDDPYSYISTFLHECGHA
;
A
#
# COMPACT_ATOMS: atom_id res chain seq x y z
N TYR A 1 -1.71 -5.62 -0.41
CA TYR A 1 -1.80 -5.91 1.02
C TYR A 1 -1.78 -4.60 1.80
N LYS A 2 -2.26 -4.60 3.05
CA LYS A 2 -2.35 -3.41 3.90
C LYS A 2 -1.79 -3.71 5.29
N GLY A 3 -1.35 -2.66 6.00
CA GLY A 3 -0.90 -2.74 7.38
C GLY A 3 0.31 -3.66 7.58
N ILE A 4 0.32 -4.44 8.65
CA ILE A 4 1.42 -5.30 9.06
C ILE A 4 1.85 -6.31 7.98
N ASN A 5 0.92 -6.77 7.13
CA ASN A 5 1.25 -7.68 6.05
C ASN A 5 2.14 -7.02 4.99
N THR A 6 1.93 -5.73 4.70
CA THR A 6 2.80 -4.99 3.76
C THR A 6 4.22 -4.95 4.28
N LEU A 7 4.40 -4.54 5.54
CA LEU A 7 5.72 -4.47 6.17
C LEU A 7 6.40 -5.85 6.17
N ARG A 8 5.70 -6.89 6.65
CA ARG A 8 6.23 -8.25 6.70
C ARG A 8 6.64 -8.79 5.34
N LEU A 9 5.81 -8.58 4.31
CA LEU A 9 6.11 -9.04 2.95
C LEU A 9 7.26 -8.26 2.31
N SER A 10 7.40 -6.95 2.61
CA SER A 10 8.55 -6.16 2.16
C SER A 10 9.84 -6.65 2.79
N MET A 11 9.88 -6.82 4.12
CA MET A 11 11.05 -7.34 4.82
C MET A 11 11.48 -8.73 4.29
N LEU A 12 10.50 -9.62 4.06
CA LEU A 12 10.78 -10.94 3.51
C LEU A 12 11.26 -10.87 2.05
N ALA A 13 10.75 -9.93 1.25
CA ALA A 13 11.22 -9.72 -0.11
C ALA A 13 12.68 -9.27 -0.12
N ASP A 14 13.06 -8.35 0.76
CA ASP A 14 14.44 -7.89 0.91
C ASP A 14 15.36 -9.01 1.37
N GLU A 15 14.96 -9.78 2.40
CA GLU A 15 15.72 -10.93 2.92
C GLU A 15 15.99 -11.97 1.82
N ARG A 16 15.02 -12.22 0.95
CA ARG A 16 15.12 -13.22 -0.14
C ARG A 16 15.61 -12.65 -1.46
N GLY A 17 15.92 -11.35 -1.51
CA GLY A 17 16.36 -10.67 -2.72
C GLY A 17 15.31 -10.56 -3.82
N TYR A 18 14.02 -10.60 -3.46
CA TYR A 18 12.92 -10.44 -4.41
C TYR A 18 12.79 -8.96 -4.80
N LYS A 19 13.01 -8.65 -6.07
CA LYS A 19 12.87 -7.29 -6.61
C LYS A 19 11.46 -6.93 -7.07
N ASP A 20 10.58 -7.92 -7.17
CA ASP A 20 9.18 -7.71 -7.57
C ASP A 20 8.31 -7.60 -6.32
N PRO A 21 7.58 -6.47 -6.12
CA PRO A 21 6.74 -6.27 -4.94
C PRO A 21 5.41 -7.02 -5.00
N ARG A 22 5.12 -7.74 -6.09
CA ARG A 22 3.83 -8.41 -6.27
C ARG A 22 3.78 -9.75 -5.55
N TRP A 23 2.70 -9.96 -4.82
CA TRP A 23 2.39 -11.20 -4.13
C TRP A 23 0.97 -11.62 -4.47
N CYS A 24 0.74 -12.89 -4.66
CA CYS A 24 -0.60 -13.43 -4.90
C CYS A 24 -0.76 -14.83 -4.31
N THR A 25 -2.01 -15.27 -4.14
CA THR A 25 -2.33 -16.63 -3.75
C THR A 25 -2.12 -17.60 -4.93
N PHE A 26 -2.06 -18.90 -4.62
CA PHE A 26 -2.01 -19.94 -5.67
C PHE A 26 -3.16 -19.81 -6.68
N GLN A 27 -4.39 -19.58 -6.18
CA GLN A 27 -5.54 -19.42 -7.06
C GLN A 27 -5.43 -18.20 -7.96
N GLN A 28 -5.00 -17.06 -7.42
CA GLN A 28 -4.78 -15.85 -8.21
C GLN A 28 -3.69 -16.03 -9.28
N ALA A 29 -2.62 -16.76 -8.96
CA ALA A 29 -1.59 -17.10 -9.92
C ALA A 29 -2.17 -17.98 -11.05
N LYS A 30 -2.91 -19.01 -10.70
CA LYS A 30 -3.56 -19.93 -11.65
C LYS A 30 -4.53 -19.19 -12.58
N ASP A 31 -5.38 -18.30 -12.04
CA ASP A 31 -6.36 -17.52 -12.82
C ASP A 31 -5.67 -16.59 -13.83
N LYS A 32 -4.43 -16.19 -13.55
CA LYS A 32 -3.58 -15.36 -14.43
C LYS A 32 -2.70 -16.19 -15.37
N GLY A 33 -2.75 -17.51 -15.30
CA GLY A 33 -1.90 -18.42 -16.07
C GLY A 33 -0.43 -18.46 -15.61
N TRP A 34 -0.14 -17.93 -14.40
CA TRP A 34 1.21 -17.97 -13.82
C TRP A 34 1.46 -19.31 -13.13
N LYS A 35 2.68 -19.81 -13.21
CA LYS A 35 3.07 -21.11 -12.62
C LYS A 35 4.07 -20.91 -11.51
N ILE A 36 3.75 -21.41 -10.31
CA ILE A 36 4.70 -21.43 -9.20
C ILE A 36 5.78 -22.46 -9.51
N ARG A 37 7.06 -22.06 -9.37
CA ARG A 37 8.17 -22.98 -9.62
C ARG A 37 8.19 -24.10 -8.60
N LYS A 38 8.65 -25.27 -9.04
CA LYS A 38 8.79 -26.45 -8.17
C LYS A 38 9.79 -26.17 -7.04
N GLY A 39 9.41 -26.52 -5.82
CA GLY A 39 10.24 -26.30 -4.63
C GLY A 39 10.06 -24.96 -3.95
N GLU A 40 9.25 -24.05 -4.50
CA GLU A 40 8.96 -22.77 -3.85
C GLU A 40 8.00 -22.90 -2.67
N HIS A 41 8.23 -22.11 -1.63
CA HIS A 41 7.45 -22.11 -0.41
C HIS A 41 6.60 -20.85 -0.26
N ALA A 42 5.33 -21.07 0.10
CA ALA A 42 4.40 -19.98 0.35
C ALA A 42 4.73 -19.21 1.64
N THR A 43 4.39 -17.95 1.66
CA THR A 43 4.38 -17.12 2.87
C THR A 43 2.97 -16.99 3.41
N LYS A 44 2.80 -17.21 4.71
CA LYS A 44 1.52 -17.05 5.40
C LYS A 44 1.28 -15.57 5.70
N VAL A 45 0.11 -15.06 5.30
CA VAL A 45 -0.40 -13.74 5.65
C VAL A 45 -1.71 -13.87 6.41
N GLU A 46 -2.02 -12.90 7.27
CA GLU A 46 -3.25 -12.86 8.04
C GLU A 46 -4.09 -11.65 7.62
N TYR A 47 -5.39 -11.84 7.52
CA TYR A 47 -6.32 -10.76 7.22
C TYR A 47 -7.65 -10.99 7.93
N TRP A 48 -8.35 -9.89 8.15
CA TRP A 48 -9.66 -9.92 8.76
C TRP A 48 -10.74 -10.00 7.70
N ALA A 49 -11.71 -10.86 7.92
CA ALA A 49 -12.86 -11.04 7.04
C ALA A 49 -14.13 -11.25 7.87
N MET A 50 -15.27 -10.87 7.31
CA MET A 50 -16.56 -11.11 7.93
C MET A 50 -16.98 -12.57 7.72
N TYR A 51 -17.46 -13.18 8.80
CA TYR A 51 -17.99 -14.53 8.83
C TYR A 51 -19.46 -14.46 9.21
N ASP A 52 -20.31 -15.02 8.35
CA ASP A 52 -21.75 -15.20 8.61
C ASP A 52 -21.94 -16.42 9.50
N MET A 53 -22.36 -16.17 10.74
CA MET A 53 -22.54 -17.23 11.74
C MET A 53 -23.75 -18.13 11.45
N GLU A 54 -24.75 -17.60 10.78
CA GLU A 54 -26.00 -18.30 10.47
C GLU A 54 -25.80 -19.22 9.25
N ARG A 55 -25.22 -18.66 8.17
CA ARG A 55 -24.95 -19.39 6.93
C ARG A 55 -23.62 -20.13 6.94
N LYS A 56 -22.83 -20.00 8.03
CA LYS A 56 -21.52 -20.63 8.24
C LYS A 56 -20.55 -20.43 7.07
N ARG A 57 -20.50 -19.21 6.52
CA ARG A 57 -19.64 -18.88 5.39
C ARG A 57 -18.90 -17.55 5.55
N TRP A 58 -17.78 -17.45 4.85
CA TRP A 58 -17.06 -16.19 4.73
C TRP A 58 -17.75 -15.29 3.72
N MET A 59 -17.77 -13.98 4.01
CA MET A 59 -18.34 -12.98 3.14
C MET A 59 -17.27 -12.04 2.59
N ASN A 60 -17.42 -11.63 1.34
CA ASN A 60 -16.62 -10.55 0.81
C ASN A 60 -17.21 -9.18 1.23
N TRP A 61 -16.39 -8.12 1.18
CA TRP A 61 -16.81 -6.80 1.64
C TRP A 61 -18.00 -6.23 0.85
N ASN A 62 -18.11 -6.53 -0.44
CA ASN A 62 -19.25 -6.09 -1.25
C ASN A 62 -20.55 -6.77 -0.83
N GLU A 63 -20.49 -8.05 -0.45
CA GLU A 63 -21.64 -8.76 0.12
C GLU A 63 -22.03 -8.19 1.47
N VAL A 64 -21.05 -7.86 2.32
CA VAL A 64 -21.27 -7.23 3.63
C VAL A 64 -21.95 -5.87 3.47
N GLU A 65 -21.47 -5.03 2.57
CA GLU A 65 -22.07 -3.72 2.30
C GLU A 65 -23.51 -3.81 1.77
N ARG A 66 -23.79 -4.80 0.92
CA ARG A 66 -25.16 -5.07 0.46
C ARG A 66 -26.03 -5.53 1.61
N LEU A 67 -25.57 -6.49 2.42
CA LEU A 67 -26.34 -7.02 3.54
C LEU A 67 -26.65 -5.93 4.56
N LYS A 68 -25.71 -5.05 4.91
CA LYS A 68 -25.92 -3.91 5.80
C LYS A 68 -27.02 -2.96 5.32
N ARG A 69 -27.16 -2.81 4.01
CA ARG A 69 -28.17 -1.95 3.39
C ARG A 69 -29.54 -2.61 3.34
N ASP A 70 -29.56 -3.90 2.94
CA ASP A 70 -30.78 -4.63 2.60
C ASP A 70 -31.41 -5.33 3.82
N ASP A 71 -30.59 -5.76 4.79
CA ASP A 71 -31.01 -6.46 6.02
C ASP A 71 -30.01 -6.16 7.17
N PRO A 72 -30.17 -5.03 7.88
CA PRO A 72 -29.30 -4.64 8.98
C PRO A 72 -29.28 -5.67 10.11
N ASP A 73 -30.41 -6.30 10.44
CA ASP A 73 -30.51 -7.30 11.51
C ASP A 73 -29.69 -8.56 11.21
N ALA A 74 -29.63 -8.97 9.94
CA ALA A 74 -28.74 -10.04 9.50
C ALA A 74 -27.28 -9.61 9.48
N ALA A 75 -26.99 -8.33 9.22
CA ALA A 75 -25.64 -7.80 9.26
C ALA A 75 -25.05 -7.79 10.67
N ASP A 76 -25.85 -7.57 11.72
CA ASP A 76 -25.42 -7.61 13.12
C ASP A 76 -24.98 -9.02 13.58
N LYS A 77 -25.39 -10.05 12.87
CA LYS A 77 -24.96 -11.45 13.12
C LYS A 77 -23.61 -11.79 12.49
N LEU A 78 -23.02 -10.88 11.73
CA LEU A 78 -21.69 -11.06 11.16
C LEU A 78 -20.62 -10.89 12.22
N GLN A 79 -19.60 -11.72 12.19
CA GLN A 79 -18.44 -11.63 13.06
C GLN A 79 -17.17 -11.34 12.26
N LEU A 80 -16.41 -10.36 12.73
CA LEU A 80 -15.06 -10.13 12.21
C LEU A 80 -14.12 -11.20 12.75
N ARG A 81 -13.54 -12.00 11.86
CA ARG A 81 -12.63 -13.11 12.23
C ARG A 81 -11.32 -13.01 11.47
N SER A 82 -10.24 -13.40 12.13
CA SER A 82 -8.94 -13.56 11.48
C SER A 82 -8.97 -14.76 10.55
N ARG A 83 -8.37 -14.58 9.38
CA ARG A 83 -8.19 -15.61 8.37
C ARG A 83 -6.77 -15.57 7.83
N THR A 84 -6.27 -16.73 7.43
CA THR A 84 -4.94 -16.83 6.83
C THR A 84 -5.01 -17.15 5.35
N ALA A 85 -4.06 -16.62 4.59
CA ALA A 85 -3.82 -17.02 3.21
C ALA A 85 -2.35 -17.35 3.01
N LEU A 86 -2.10 -18.23 2.06
CA LEU A 86 -0.76 -18.56 1.58
C LEU A 86 -0.51 -17.79 0.28
N VAL A 87 0.57 -17.03 0.26
CA VAL A 87 0.94 -16.18 -0.87
C VAL A 87 2.36 -16.48 -1.35
N PHE A 88 2.57 -16.23 -2.61
CA PHE A 88 3.87 -16.37 -3.28
C PHE A 88 4.25 -15.02 -3.89
N ASN A 89 5.54 -14.71 -3.88
CA ASN A 89 6.06 -13.55 -4.60
C ASN A 89 6.10 -13.83 -6.11
N ALA A 90 5.97 -12.79 -6.93
CA ALA A 90 6.09 -12.92 -8.39
C ALA A 90 7.44 -13.50 -8.81
N ALA A 91 8.52 -13.23 -8.05
CA ALA A 91 9.83 -13.82 -8.27
C ALA A 91 9.86 -15.36 -8.11
N GLN A 92 8.85 -15.97 -7.50
CA GLN A 92 8.70 -17.43 -7.33
C GLN A 92 7.90 -18.08 -8.46
N MET A 93 7.52 -17.33 -9.50
CA MET A 93 6.60 -17.79 -10.54
C MET A 93 7.20 -17.63 -11.94
N GLU A 94 6.67 -18.41 -12.87
CA GLU A 94 6.91 -18.30 -14.30
C GLU A 94 5.67 -17.70 -14.98
N GLY A 95 5.90 -17.02 -16.11
CA GLY A 95 4.83 -16.41 -16.91
C GLY A 95 4.33 -15.08 -16.34
N VAL A 96 4.96 -14.57 -15.29
CA VAL A 96 4.62 -13.25 -14.75
C VAL A 96 5.15 -12.16 -15.69
N PRO A 97 4.30 -11.26 -16.22
CA PRO A 97 4.77 -10.19 -17.08
C PRO A 97 5.68 -9.23 -16.27
N PRO A 98 6.68 -8.62 -16.92
CA PRO A 98 7.52 -7.63 -16.26
C PRO A 98 6.67 -6.53 -15.61
N LEU A 99 7.19 -5.92 -14.55
CA LEU A 99 6.51 -4.78 -13.94
C LEU A 99 6.34 -3.68 -14.99
N PRO A 100 5.12 -3.12 -15.14
CA PRO A 100 4.95 -1.96 -15.98
C PRO A 100 5.91 -0.87 -15.48
N GLN A 101 6.81 -0.45 -16.33
CA GLN A 101 7.62 0.73 -16.02
C GLN A 101 6.66 1.92 -15.97
N ARG A 102 6.42 2.43 -14.77
CA ARG A 102 5.74 3.72 -14.65
C ARG A 102 6.66 4.76 -15.27
N PRO A 103 6.20 5.51 -16.27
CA PRO A 103 6.98 6.65 -16.74
C PRO A 103 7.28 7.51 -15.51
N ARG A 104 8.55 7.81 -15.27
CA ARG A 104 8.92 8.78 -14.24
C ARG A 104 8.34 10.11 -14.67
N THR A 105 7.48 10.69 -13.85
CA THR A 105 6.99 12.04 -14.07
C THR A 105 8.20 12.96 -14.10
N ASP A 106 8.23 13.89 -15.05
CA ASP A 106 9.30 14.87 -15.11
C ASP A 106 9.42 15.64 -13.80
N ILE A 107 10.65 15.81 -13.30
CA ILE A 107 10.88 16.45 -12.00
C ILE A 107 10.40 17.91 -11.98
N GLY A 108 10.46 18.58 -13.13
CA GLY A 108 9.93 19.95 -13.27
C GLY A 108 8.43 19.98 -13.08
N GLN A 109 7.69 19.01 -13.63
CA GLN A 109 6.25 18.86 -13.40
C GLN A 109 5.93 18.57 -11.93
N LEU A 110 6.72 17.74 -11.25
CA LEU A 110 6.53 17.45 -9.83
C LEU A 110 6.77 18.68 -8.95
N ARG A 111 7.79 19.47 -9.26
CA ARG A 111 8.04 20.75 -8.57
C ARG A 111 6.88 21.74 -8.78
N GLN A 112 6.37 21.86 -10.00
CA GLN A 112 5.21 22.68 -10.30
C GLN A 112 3.96 22.22 -9.55
N GLN A 113 3.72 20.91 -9.47
CA GLN A 113 2.63 20.34 -8.67
C GLN A 113 2.79 20.63 -7.18
N ARG A 114 4.03 20.56 -6.63
CA ARG A 114 4.34 20.96 -5.26
C ARG A 114 3.93 22.40 -5.01
N ASP A 115 4.36 23.33 -5.88
CA ASP A 115 4.10 24.75 -5.71
C ASP A 115 2.60 25.05 -5.79
N THR A 116 1.90 24.45 -6.75
CA THR A 116 0.43 24.51 -6.85
C THR A 116 -0.27 23.95 -5.60
N LEU A 117 0.25 22.88 -5.02
CA LEU A 117 -0.32 22.29 -3.81
C LEU A 117 -0.17 23.23 -2.60
N LEU A 118 1.01 23.83 -2.43
CA LEU A 118 1.26 24.84 -1.38
C LEU A 118 0.31 26.03 -1.49
N GLU A 119 0.12 26.55 -2.71
CA GLU A 119 -0.82 27.64 -2.98
C GLU A 119 -2.28 27.25 -2.64
N ASN A 120 -2.72 26.09 -3.09
CA ASN A 120 -4.09 25.62 -2.87
C ASN A 120 -4.40 25.35 -1.40
N MET A 121 -3.43 24.79 -0.66
CA MET A 121 -3.57 24.52 0.77
C MET A 121 -3.33 25.77 1.62
N GLN A 122 -2.81 26.86 1.06
CA GLN A 122 -2.33 28.04 1.77
C GLN A 122 -1.33 27.70 2.89
N LEU A 123 -0.56 26.66 2.67
CA LEU A 123 0.35 26.07 3.63
C LEU A 123 1.69 26.78 3.60
N ALA A 124 2.18 27.19 4.76
CA ALA A 124 3.51 27.76 4.87
C ALA A 124 4.58 26.67 4.65
N TYR A 125 5.67 27.04 3.97
CA TYR A 125 6.73 26.11 3.64
C TYR A 125 8.10 26.73 3.91
N ARG A 126 9.05 25.89 4.43
CA ARG A 126 10.42 26.30 4.72
C ARG A 126 11.39 25.17 4.44
N GLU A 127 12.56 25.50 3.89
CA GLU A 127 13.70 24.59 3.79
C GLU A 127 14.73 24.95 4.86
N GLU A 128 14.87 24.12 5.88
CA GLU A 128 15.89 24.29 6.93
C GLU A 128 16.17 23.00 7.68
N GLY A 129 17.34 22.94 8.33
CA GLY A 129 17.72 21.85 9.22
C GLY A 129 17.98 20.52 8.53
N THR A 130 17.80 19.42 9.28
CA THR A 130 18.10 18.05 8.85
C THR A 130 16.89 17.10 8.98
N ARG A 131 15.72 17.60 9.38
CA ARG A 131 14.52 16.81 9.62
C ARG A 131 13.35 17.40 8.87
N ALA A 132 12.53 16.50 8.27
CA ALA A 132 11.24 16.86 7.71
C ALA A 132 10.16 16.76 8.79
N TYR A 133 9.24 17.70 8.84
CA TYR A 133 8.07 17.65 9.72
C TYR A 133 7.01 18.70 9.32
N TYR A 134 5.76 18.40 9.64
CA TYR A 134 4.68 19.39 9.67
C TYR A 134 4.49 19.90 11.10
N SER A 135 4.31 21.21 11.25
CA SER A 135 4.03 21.88 12.53
C SER A 135 2.58 22.38 12.56
N PRO A 136 1.67 21.71 13.28
CA PRO A 136 0.27 22.13 13.38
C PRO A 136 0.07 23.52 13.98
N SER A 137 0.94 23.94 14.91
CA SER A 137 0.87 25.24 15.59
C SER A 137 1.24 26.42 14.69
N ALA A 138 2.08 26.18 13.68
CA ALA A 138 2.53 27.17 12.72
C ALA A 138 1.85 27.00 11.34
N ASP A 139 1.08 25.93 11.16
CA ASP A 139 0.53 25.49 9.88
C ASP A 139 1.59 25.51 8.76
N MET A 140 2.71 24.85 9.04
CA MET A 140 3.91 24.93 8.22
C MET A 140 4.60 23.59 8.05
N VAL A 141 4.99 23.28 6.82
CA VAL A 141 5.88 22.17 6.48
C VAL A 141 7.32 22.66 6.45
N THR A 142 8.20 21.96 7.14
CA THR A 142 9.65 22.19 7.11
C THR A 142 10.34 20.96 6.55
N LEU A 143 11.20 21.15 5.55
CA LEU A 143 12.05 20.09 4.99
C LEU A 143 13.52 20.48 5.04
N PRO A 144 14.44 19.49 5.07
CA PRO A 144 15.83 19.75 4.72
C PRO A 144 15.94 20.29 3.28
N PRO A 145 17.00 21.05 2.96
CA PRO A 145 17.24 21.50 1.58
C PRO A 145 17.22 20.34 0.57
N GLU A 146 16.67 20.53 -0.62
CA GLU A 146 16.56 19.49 -1.63
C GLU A 146 17.89 18.77 -1.91
N ALA A 147 19.00 19.51 -1.85
CA ALA A 147 20.35 18.96 -2.04
C ALA A 147 20.79 17.95 -0.96
N SER A 148 20.07 17.85 0.16
CA SER A 148 20.33 16.87 1.23
C SER A 148 19.72 15.50 0.96
N PHE A 149 18.92 15.37 -0.10
CA PHE A 149 18.28 14.10 -0.47
C PHE A 149 19.08 13.38 -1.55
N ASP A 150 19.02 12.05 -1.54
CA ASP A 150 19.72 11.20 -2.52
C ASP A 150 19.25 11.48 -3.96
N ASP A 151 17.99 11.85 -4.13
CA ASP A 151 17.41 12.21 -5.41
C ASP A 151 16.18 13.14 -5.24
N PRO A 152 15.82 13.92 -6.30
CA PRO A 152 14.68 14.84 -6.23
C PRO A 152 13.33 14.19 -5.98
N TYR A 153 13.14 12.92 -6.35
CA TYR A 153 11.88 12.21 -6.08
C TYR A 153 11.71 11.92 -4.59
N SER A 154 12.79 11.57 -3.91
CA SER A 154 12.82 11.38 -2.45
C SER A 154 12.41 12.66 -1.72
N TYR A 155 12.93 13.80 -2.17
CA TYR A 155 12.53 15.12 -1.64
C TYR A 155 11.03 15.38 -1.83
N ILE A 156 10.49 15.25 -3.06
CA ILE A 156 9.08 15.48 -3.35
C ILE A 156 8.18 14.48 -2.58
N SER A 157 8.60 13.23 -2.47
CA SER A 157 7.86 12.21 -1.72
C SER A 157 7.76 12.56 -0.24
N THR A 158 8.86 13.03 0.36
CA THR A 158 8.88 13.49 1.75
C THR A 158 8.00 14.73 1.94
N PHE A 159 8.07 15.70 1.01
CA PHE A 159 7.20 16.87 1.02
C PHE A 159 5.70 16.48 1.02
N LEU A 160 5.30 15.59 0.10
CA LEU A 160 3.90 15.13 0.03
C LEU A 160 3.46 14.35 1.28
N HIS A 161 4.40 13.64 1.92
CA HIS A 161 4.13 12.96 3.19
C HIS A 161 3.79 13.97 4.30
N GLU A 162 4.60 15.02 4.45
CA GLU A 162 4.38 16.04 5.47
C GLU A 162 3.11 16.87 5.19
N CYS A 163 2.79 17.15 3.93
CA CYS A 163 1.50 17.76 3.55
C CYS A 163 0.29 16.88 3.91
N GLY A 164 0.46 15.56 3.96
CA GLY A 164 -0.59 14.64 4.40
C GLY A 164 -0.92 14.72 5.90
N HIS A 165 -0.13 15.46 6.69
CA HIS A 165 -0.35 15.74 8.09
C HIS A 165 -1.05 17.10 8.33
N ALA A 166 -1.11 17.97 7.31
CA ALA A 166 -1.84 19.24 7.31
C ALA A 166 -3.32 19.02 7.01
#